data_03f5410913257f9af02bae9043da9d11
#
_entry.id   03f5410913257f9af02bae9043da9d11
#
_cell.length_a   1.000
_cell.length_b   1.000
_cell.length_c   1.000
_cell.angle_alpha   90.00
_cell.angle_beta   90.00
_cell.angle_gamma   90.00
#
_symmetry.space_group_name_H-M   'P 1'
#
loop_
_entity.id
_entity.type
_entity.pdbx_description
1 polymer ?
#
loop_
_entity_poly.entity_id
_entity_poly.type
_entity_poly.pdbx_seq_one_letter_code
_entity_poly.pdbx_strand_id
1 'polypeptide(L)'
;MTDILLNIAVQPKSSRDAFAGWLGDEIKIAITAPPVDGKANDHLKKFLAKQFRTAPSNVEIIKGLTGRHKTVKISGARAEPDEYRKLMEERK
;
A
#
# COMPACT_ATOMS: atom_id res chain seq x y z
N MET A 1 -15.77 10.49 -4.07
CA MET A 1 -15.02 9.66 -3.14
C MET A 1 -14.85 8.29 -3.72
N THR A 2 -13.63 7.79 -3.72
CA THR A 2 -13.29 6.56 -4.42
C THR A 2 -12.77 5.52 -3.45
N ASP A 3 -13.29 4.30 -3.55
CA ASP A 3 -12.74 3.16 -2.83
C ASP A 3 -11.79 2.43 -3.77
N ILE A 4 -10.60 2.13 -3.27
CA ILE A 4 -9.54 1.48 -4.03
C ILE A 4 -9.17 0.18 -3.36
N LEU A 5 -9.08 -0.89 -4.15
CA LEU A 5 -8.66 -2.19 -3.66
C LEU A 5 -7.31 -2.52 -4.26
N LEU A 6 -6.32 -2.79 -3.41
CA LEU A 6 -4.96 -3.08 -3.85
C LEU A 6 -4.50 -4.44 -3.36
N ASN A 7 -3.89 -5.19 -4.25
CA ASN A 7 -3.14 -6.39 -3.87
C ASN A 7 -1.67 -6.00 -3.79
N ILE A 8 -1.08 -6.17 -2.64
CA ILE A 8 0.22 -5.60 -2.30
C ILE A 8 1.20 -6.68 -1.87
N ALA A 9 2.45 -6.56 -2.34
CA ALA A 9 3.57 -7.30 -1.81
C ALA A 9 4.45 -6.31 -1.03
N VAL A 10 4.52 -6.47 0.27
CA VAL A 10 5.25 -5.54 1.15
C VAL A 10 6.72 -5.96 1.24
N GLN A 11 7.61 -4.98 1.08
CA GLN A 11 9.05 -5.19 1.25
C GLN A 11 9.53 -4.36 2.45
N PRO A 12 9.63 -4.99 3.64
CA PRO A 12 10.06 -4.25 4.84
C PRO A 12 11.57 -4.00 4.85
N LYS A 13 12.03 -3.25 5.84
CA LYS A 13 13.44 -2.89 6.02
C LYS A 13 14.04 -2.20 4.80
N SER A 14 13.23 -1.48 4.06
CA SER A 14 13.72 -0.72 2.91
C SER A 14 14.30 0.61 3.36
N SER A 15 15.09 1.25 2.51
CA SER A 15 15.71 2.53 2.84
C SER A 15 14.71 3.67 2.81
N ARG A 16 13.57 3.49 2.16
CA ARG A 16 12.51 4.50 2.10
C ARG A 16 11.17 3.85 1.80
N ASP A 17 10.10 4.57 2.09
CA ASP A 17 8.74 4.15 1.75
C ASP A 17 8.44 4.56 0.31
N ALA A 18 8.08 3.61 -0.55
CA ALA A 18 7.80 3.92 -1.95
C ALA A 18 7.05 2.78 -2.63
N PHE A 19 6.35 3.13 -3.71
CA PHE A 19 5.84 2.14 -4.65
C PHE A 19 7.03 1.66 -5.48
N ALA A 20 7.26 0.36 -5.51
CA ALA A 20 8.46 -0.22 -6.08
C ALA A 20 8.23 -1.02 -7.37
N GLY A 21 7.03 -0.93 -7.95
CA GLY A 21 6.72 -1.58 -9.22
C GLY A 21 5.79 -2.77 -9.05
N TRP A 22 5.67 -3.57 -10.11
CA TRP A 22 4.82 -4.76 -10.10
C TRP A 22 5.61 -6.00 -9.72
N LEU A 23 4.98 -6.88 -8.96
CA LEU A 23 5.47 -8.22 -8.68
C LEU A 23 4.33 -9.17 -9.02
N GLY A 24 4.34 -9.73 -10.25
CA GLY A 24 3.19 -10.45 -10.74
C GLY A 24 1.97 -9.54 -10.82
N ASP A 25 0.89 -9.92 -10.16
CA ASP A 25 -0.35 -9.14 -10.10
C ASP A 25 -0.40 -8.21 -8.89
N GLU A 26 0.66 -8.14 -8.12
CA GLU A 26 0.70 -7.34 -6.89
C GLU A 26 1.57 -6.11 -7.09
N ILE A 27 1.19 -5.01 -6.43
CA ILE A 27 2.02 -3.82 -6.37
C ILE A 27 3.01 -4.00 -5.22
N LYS A 28 4.30 -3.92 -5.54
CA LYS A 28 5.34 -4.01 -4.53
C LYS A 28 5.47 -2.66 -3.84
N ILE A 29 5.37 -2.65 -2.52
CA ILE A 29 5.52 -1.44 -1.72
C ILE A 29 6.65 -1.63 -0.73
N ALA A 30 7.67 -0.77 -0.84
CA ALA A 30 8.78 -0.74 0.08
C ALA A 30 8.39 0.09 1.30
N ILE A 31 8.70 -0.39 2.49
CA ILE A 31 8.49 0.35 3.72
C ILE A 31 9.72 0.25 4.62
N THR A 32 9.94 1.30 5.40
CA THR A 32 11.10 1.36 6.31
C THR A 32 10.88 0.59 7.60
N ALA A 33 9.65 0.18 7.89
CA ALA A 33 9.31 -0.54 9.12
C ALA A 33 9.98 -1.92 9.17
N PRO A 34 10.23 -2.44 10.40
CA PRO A 34 10.75 -3.80 10.54
C PRO A 34 9.69 -4.83 10.15
N PRO A 35 10.09 -6.08 9.84
CA PRO A 35 9.14 -7.13 9.42
C PRO A 35 8.39 -7.74 10.62
N VAL A 36 7.83 -6.90 11.45
CA VAL A 36 6.97 -7.28 12.58
C VAL A 36 5.55 -6.90 12.18
N ASP A 37 4.68 -7.88 12.07
CA ASP A 37 3.35 -7.70 11.46
C ASP A 37 2.58 -6.48 11.95
N GLY A 38 2.46 -6.28 13.25
CA GLY A 38 1.73 -5.13 13.78
C GLY A 38 2.33 -3.81 13.35
N LYS A 39 3.65 -3.68 13.47
CA LYS A 39 4.35 -2.44 13.10
C LYS A 39 4.35 -2.22 11.60
N ALA A 40 4.56 -3.27 10.82
CA ALA A 40 4.54 -3.18 9.36
C ALA A 40 3.16 -2.78 8.86
N ASN A 41 2.11 -3.38 9.43
CA ASN A 41 0.73 -3.06 9.04
C ASN A 41 0.38 -1.61 9.37
N ASP A 42 0.73 -1.14 10.56
CA ASP A 42 0.46 0.25 10.94
C ASP A 42 1.21 1.24 10.05
N HIS A 43 2.45 0.94 9.77
CA HIS A 43 3.27 1.79 8.91
C HIS A 43 2.71 1.84 7.48
N LEU A 44 2.30 0.70 6.96
CA LEU A 44 1.70 0.60 5.62
C LEU A 44 0.41 1.42 5.54
N LYS A 45 -0.45 1.33 6.56
CA LYS A 45 -1.68 2.11 6.59
C LYS A 45 -1.41 3.60 6.57
N LYS A 46 -0.44 4.06 7.37
CA LYS A 46 -0.08 5.48 7.41
C LYS A 46 0.50 5.94 6.08
N PHE A 47 1.36 5.14 5.47
CA PHE A 47 1.94 5.45 4.17
C PHE A 47 0.86 5.59 3.11
N LEU A 48 -0.03 4.60 3.00
CA LEU A 48 -1.08 4.62 2.00
C LEU A 48 -2.07 5.75 2.23
N ALA A 49 -2.44 5.99 3.48
CA ALA A 49 -3.35 7.10 3.80
C ALA A 49 -2.77 8.44 3.36
N LYS A 50 -1.50 8.65 3.58
CA LYS A 50 -0.83 9.87 3.17
C LYS A 50 -0.78 9.99 1.66
N GLN A 51 -0.46 8.91 0.96
CA GLN A 51 -0.34 8.92 -0.50
C GLN A 51 -1.68 9.18 -1.18
N PHE A 52 -2.75 8.61 -0.66
CA PHE A 52 -4.09 8.78 -1.23
C PHE A 52 -4.91 9.89 -0.56
N ARG A 53 -4.30 10.63 0.34
CA ARG A 53 -4.90 11.76 1.04
C ARG A 53 -6.21 11.39 1.72
N THR A 54 -6.15 10.40 2.58
CA THR A 54 -7.27 9.97 3.39
C THR A 54 -6.78 9.70 4.81
N ALA A 55 -7.69 9.41 5.74
CA ALA A 55 -7.31 9.10 7.11
C ALA A 55 -6.76 7.67 7.21
N PRO A 56 -5.78 7.40 8.10
CA PRO A 56 -5.30 6.03 8.29
C PRO A 56 -6.41 5.05 8.66
N SER A 57 -7.45 5.49 9.36
CA SER A 57 -8.60 4.65 9.69
C SER A 57 -9.41 4.23 8.48
N ASN A 58 -9.23 4.90 7.33
CA ASN A 58 -9.88 4.55 6.08
C ASN A 58 -9.09 3.53 5.27
N VAL A 59 -7.94 3.10 5.76
CA VAL A 59 -7.12 2.08 5.11
C VAL A 59 -7.29 0.79 5.90
N GLU A 60 -7.87 -0.22 5.26
CA GLU A 60 -8.17 -1.50 5.91
C GLU A 60 -7.44 -2.63 5.23
N ILE A 61 -6.76 -3.46 6.02
CA ILE A 61 -6.12 -4.67 5.49
C ILE A 61 -7.17 -5.77 5.56
N ILE A 62 -7.69 -6.15 4.39
CA ILE A 62 -8.77 -7.14 4.29
C ILE A 62 -8.23 -8.56 4.41
N LYS A 63 -7.08 -8.82 3.82
CA LYS A 63 -6.42 -10.13 3.84
C LYS A 63 -4.94 -9.96 4.10
N GLY A 64 -4.31 -10.99 4.66
CA GLY A 64 -2.88 -11.00 4.85
C GLY A 64 -2.41 -10.15 6.02
N LEU A 65 -3.08 -10.24 7.17
CA LEU A 65 -2.62 -9.55 8.38
C LEU A 65 -1.22 -9.97 8.77
N THR A 66 -0.84 -11.21 8.44
CA THR A 66 0.51 -11.71 8.64
C THR A 66 1.16 -11.94 7.28
N GLY A 67 2.49 -11.88 7.23
CA GLY A 67 3.23 -12.09 5.99
C GLY A 67 3.30 -10.83 5.12
N ARG A 68 3.78 -11.01 3.91
CA ARG A 68 4.10 -9.90 3.00
C ARG A 68 3.04 -9.65 1.93
N HIS A 69 2.13 -10.60 1.72
CA HIS A 69 1.09 -10.48 0.69
C HIS A 69 -0.20 -10.03 1.34
N LYS A 70 -0.71 -8.89 0.92
CA LYS A 70 -1.87 -8.27 1.57
C LYS A 70 -2.86 -7.75 0.54
N THR A 71 -4.14 -7.77 0.89
CA THR A 71 -5.18 -7.06 0.15
C THR A 71 -5.65 -5.91 1.03
N VAL A 72 -5.60 -4.71 0.50
CA VAL A 72 -5.89 -3.49 1.24
C VAL A 72 -7.00 -2.71 0.55
N LYS A 73 -7.96 -2.23 1.35
CA LYS A 73 -9.02 -1.35 0.86
C LYS A 73 -8.77 0.06 1.38
N ILE A 74 -8.79 1.03 0.47
CA ILE A 74 -8.62 2.44 0.80
C ILE A 74 -9.93 3.14 0.49
N SER A 75 -10.56 3.71 1.52
CA SER A 75 -11.83 4.42 1.37
C SER A 75 -11.63 5.92 1.38
N GLY A 76 -12.44 6.64 0.62
CA GLY A 76 -12.42 8.10 0.61
C GLY A 76 -11.13 8.70 0.10
N ALA A 77 -10.48 8.04 -0.85
CA ALA A 77 -9.27 8.58 -1.45
C ALA A 77 -9.56 9.90 -2.16
N ARG A 78 -8.78 10.93 -1.84
CA ARG A 78 -8.94 12.27 -2.44
C ARG A 78 -7.95 12.53 -3.55
N ALA A 79 -6.93 11.68 -3.68
CA ALA A 79 -5.91 11.80 -4.69
C ALA A 79 -5.30 10.44 -4.96
N GLU A 80 -4.63 10.32 -6.10
CA GLU A 80 -3.83 9.14 -6.43
C GLU A 80 -2.40 9.62 -6.63
N PRO A 81 -1.42 9.00 -5.97
CA PRO A 81 -0.03 9.42 -6.18
C PRO A 81 0.44 9.11 -7.58
N ASP A 82 1.38 9.91 -8.08
CA ASP A 82 1.88 9.75 -9.45
C ASP A 82 2.47 8.37 -9.72
N GLU A 83 3.20 7.82 -8.77
CA GLU A 83 3.79 6.49 -8.91
C GLU A 83 2.71 5.42 -9.09
N TYR A 84 1.62 5.53 -8.33
CA TYR A 84 0.50 4.60 -8.46
C TYR A 84 -0.15 4.72 -9.84
N ARG A 85 -0.36 5.94 -10.30
CA ARG A 85 -0.98 6.18 -11.61
C ARG A 85 -0.12 5.62 -12.73
N LYS A 86 1.19 5.79 -12.65
CA LYS A 86 2.12 5.24 -13.63
C LYS A 86 2.05 3.72 -13.66
N LEU A 87 2.00 3.08 -12.48
CA LEU A 87 1.90 1.62 -12.40
C LEU A 87 0.61 1.12 -13.03
N MET A 88 -0.50 1.81 -12.79
CA MET A 88 -1.78 1.43 -13.40
C MET A 88 -1.73 1.56 -14.91
N GLU A 89 -1.07 2.58 -15.44
CA GLU A 89 -0.92 2.77 -16.88
C GLU A 89 -0.09 1.66 -17.53
N GLU A 90 0.91 1.13 -16.83
CA GLU A 90 1.74 0.04 -17.34
C GLU A 90 0.93 -1.24 -17.56
N ARG A 91 -0.23 -1.36 -16.92
CA ARG A 91 -1.07 -2.55 -16.96
C ARG A 91 -2.31 -2.43 -17.83
N LYS A 92 -2.43 -1.36 -18.58
CA LYS A 92 -3.57 -1.20 -19.50
C LYS A 92 -3.47 -2.08 -20.72
#